data_c7d0cbbed7bede67a26b1239b5a72dc8
#
_entry.id   c7d0cbbed7bede67a26b1239b5a72dc8
#
_cell.length_a   1.000
_cell.length_b   1.000
_cell.length_c   1.000
_cell.angle_alpha   90.00
_cell.angle_beta   90.00
_cell.angle_gamma   90.00
#
_symmetry.space_group_name_H-M   'P 1'
#
loop_
_entity.id
_entity.type
_entity.pdbx_description
1 polymer ?
#
loop_
_entity_poly.entity_id
_entity_poly.type
_entity_poly.pdbx_seq_one_letter_code
_entity_poly.pdbx_strand_id
1 'polypeptide(L)'
;LTYSTGFMHENGQIPLLLRVKNTSLHYFTAKPILTFSPLINLATKPEKPIYLEEKILFQGKIRRWEQLLDLNLKPNIYKAHVAVSTGNGQIVEDNQYFIVFPFTNAVLLTLVFSFCIFIIKYKKRFKKVISAFLDKTDTD
;
A
#
# COMPACT_ATOMS: atom_id res chain seq x y z
N LEU A 1 11.08 17.23 -10.05
CA LEU A 1 10.14 16.14 -9.82
C LEU A 1 9.87 16.04 -8.33
N THR A 2 8.62 15.94 -7.92
CA THR A 2 8.25 15.58 -6.55
C THR A 2 7.15 14.54 -6.65
N TYR A 3 7.35 13.44 -5.96
CA TYR A 3 6.48 12.27 -6.01
C TYR A 3 6.20 11.80 -4.58
N SER A 4 4.98 11.37 -4.32
CA SER A 4 4.59 10.82 -3.02
C SER A 4 3.51 9.77 -3.21
N THR A 5 3.70 8.60 -2.60
CA THR A 5 2.70 7.52 -2.51
C THR A 5 2.22 7.28 -1.08
N GLY A 6 2.78 7.99 -0.08
CA GLY A 6 2.65 7.56 1.30
C GLY A 6 3.56 6.37 1.63
N PHE A 7 3.77 6.12 2.93
CA PHE A 7 4.73 5.10 3.38
C PHE A 7 4.11 3.71 3.54
N MET A 8 2.80 3.62 3.84
CA MET A 8 2.15 2.38 4.23
C MET A 8 0.72 2.31 3.69
N HIS A 9 0.37 1.19 3.06
CA HIS A 9 -0.92 1.00 2.40
C HIS A 9 -1.54 -0.34 2.78
N GLU A 10 -2.86 -0.35 2.87
CA GLU A 10 -3.67 -1.55 3.03
C GLU A 10 -4.34 -1.89 1.69
N ASN A 11 -4.40 -3.19 1.36
CA ASN A 11 -5.16 -3.72 0.21
C ASN A 11 -4.76 -3.18 -1.17
N GLY A 12 -3.53 -2.65 -1.32
CA GLY A 12 -3.01 -2.25 -2.63
C GLY A 12 -3.63 -0.97 -3.22
N GLN A 13 -4.46 -0.24 -2.49
CA GLN A 13 -4.92 1.08 -2.88
C GLN A 13 -3.85 2.12 -2.57
N ILE A 14 -3.22 2.67 -3.60
CA ILE A 14 -2.09 3.59 -3.47
C ILE A 14 -2.49 4.96 -3.99
N PRO A 15 -2.55 5.99 -3.11
CA PRO A 15 -2.72 7.35 -3.55
C PRO A 15 -1.45 7.84 -4.24
N LEU A 16 -1.55 8.13 -5.52
CA LEU A 16 -0.48 8.71 -6.31
C LEU A 16 -0.61 10.22 -6.33
N LEU A 17 0.44 10.91 -5.93
CA LEU A 17 0.61 12.34 -6.12
C LEU A 17 1.94 12.60 -6.83
N LEU A 18 1.88 12.94 -8.11
CA LEU A 18 3.04 13.30 -8.91
C LEU A 18 2.96 14.78 -9.29
N ARG A 19 4.04 15.53 -9.02
CA ARG A 19 4.19 16.93 -9.43
C ARG A 19 5.43 17.08 -10.28
N VAL A 20 5.26 17.63 -11.47
CA VAL A 20 6.36 17.94 -12.39
C VAL A 20 6.37 19.42 -12.65
N LYS A 21 7.52 20.07 -12.39
CA LYS A 21 7.77 21.47 -12.70
C LYS A 21 8.64 21.56 -13.95
N ASN A 22 8.22 22.35 -14.91
CA ASN A 22 9.05 22.65 -16.07
C ASN A 22 10.01 23.81 -15.74
N THR A 23 11.30 23.50 -15.67
CA THR A 23 12.38 24.48 -15.46
C THR A 23 13.12 24.85 -16.76
N SER A 24 12.70 24.26 -17.88
CA SER A 24 13.28 24.58 -19.20
C SER A 24 12.67 25.86 -19.78
N LEU A 25 13.32 26.38 -20.81
CA LEU A 25 12.86 27.56 -21.56
C LEU A 25 11.73 27.26 -22.54
N HIS A 26 11.47 25.98 -22.81
CA HIS A 26 10.47 25.54 -23.78
C HIS A 26 9.36 24.72 -23.11
N TYR A 27 8.19 24.69 -23.73
CA TYR A 27 7.15 23.76 -23.33
C TYR A 27 7.48 22.33 -23.79
N PHE A 28 6.98 21.35 -23.08
CA PHE A 28 7.07 19.94 -23.48
C PHE A 28 5.84 19.16 -23.02
N THR A 29 5.62 18.02 -23.65
CA THR A 29 4.59 17.07 -23.20
C THR A 29 5.24 16.07 -22.26
N ALA A 30 4.81 16.07 -20.99
CA ALA A 30 5.25 15.09 -20.03
C ALA A 30 4.48 13.78 -20.20
N LYS A 31 5.21 12.67 -20.24
CA LYS A 31 4.69 11.31 -20.35
C LYS A 31 5.18 10.50 -19.13
N PRO A 32 4.44 10.52 -18.03
CA PRO A 32 4.85 9.78 -16.84
C PRO A 32 4.56 8.29 -16.99
N ILE A 33 5.52 7.47 -16.57
CA ILE A 33 5.42 6.02 -16.49
C ILE A 33 5.74 5.63 -15.06
N LEU A 34 4.89 4.81 -14.46
CA LEU A 34 5.03 4.32 -13.10
C LEU A 34 5.21 2.81 -13.11
N THR A 35 6.22 2.32 -12.40
CA THR A 35 6.51 0.89 -12.28
C THR A 35 6.70 0.51 -10.82
N PHE A 36 6.13 -0.61 -10.41
CA PHE A 36 6.29 -1.15 -9.07
C PHE A 36 7.12 -2.43 -9.12
N SER A 37 8.13 -2.49 -8.26
CA SER A 37 8.99 -3.67 -8.15
C SER A 37 9.03 -4.15 -6.71
N PRO A 38 8.70 -5.42 -6.43
CA PRO A 38 8.82 -5.97 -5.09
C PRO A 38 10.30 -6.06 -4.69
N LEU A 39 10.60 -5.66 -3.45
CA LEU A 39 11.97 -5.68 -2.92
C LEU A 39 12.35 -7.07 -2.40
N ILE A 40 11.37 -7.74 -1.77
CA ILE A 40 11.54 -9.10 -1.27
C ILE A 40 11.09 -10.06 -2.37
N ASN A 41 12.05 -10.80 -2.90
CA ASN A 41 11.85 -11.66 -4.08
C ASN A 41 11.12 -12.96 -3.71
N LEU A 42 9.83 -12.88 -3.44
CA LEU A 42 8.92 -14.01 -3.25
C LEU A 42 8.23 -14.37 -4.56
N ALA A 43 9.00 -14.67 -5.61
CA ALA A 43 8.51 -15.12 -6.92
C ALA A 43 7.42 -14.24 -7.56
N THR A 44 7.38 -12.95 -7.22
CA THR A 44 6.46 -11.98 -7.81
C THR A 44 7.12 -11.30 -8.99
N LYS A 45 6.49 -11.43 -10.17
CA LYS A 45 6.91 -10.69 -11.37
C LYS A 45 6.74 -9.18 -11.11
N PRO A 46 7.60 -8.33 -11.69
CA PRO A 46 7.37 -6.88 -11.66
C PRO A 46 5.99 -6.58 -12.23
N GLU A 47 5.29 -5.65 -11.60
CA GLU A 47 3.99 -5.18 -12.07
C GLU A 47 4.13 -4.53 -13.45
N LYS A 48 3.07 -4.61 -14.24
CA LYS A 48 3.06 -3.96 -15.55
C LYS A 48 3.21 -2.45 -15.39
N PRO A 49 3.96 -1.77 -16.29
CA PRO A 49 4.07 -0.33 -16.23
C PRO A 49 2.71 0.34 -16.40
N ILE A 50 2.45 1.36 -15.59
CA ILE A 50 1.23 2.17 -15.63
C ILE A 50 1.58 3.47 -16.33
N TYR A 51 0.89 3.75 -17.42
CA TYR A 51 1.01 4.99 -18.18
C TYR A 51 0.00 6.00 -17.66
N LEU A 52 0.48 7.14 -17.18
CA LEU A 52 -0.38 8.23 -16.75
C LEU A 52 -0.74 9.13 -17.93
N GLU A 53 -1.80 9.92 -17.77
CA GLU A 53 -2.23 10.88 -18.79
C GLU A 53 -1.11 11.85 -19.17
N GLU A 54 -0.91 12.05 -20.48
CA GLU A 54 0.04 13.02 -20.98
C GLU A 54 -0.46 14.45 -20.75
N LYS A 55 0.41 15.33 -20.25
CA LYS A 55 0.07 16.74 -20.01
C LYS A 55 1.13 17.67 -20.57
N ILE A 56 0.69 18.75 -21.21
CA ILE A 56 1.60 19.80 -21.69
C ILE A 56 2.03 20.66 -20.51
N LEU A 57 3.33 20.83 -20.35
CA LEU A 57 3.95 21.70 -19.36
C LEU A 57 4.57 22.92 -20.02
N PHE A 58 3.99 24.09 -19.76
CA PHE A 58 4.58 25.36 -20.15
C PHE A 58 5.73 25.75 -19.22
N GLN A 59 6.62 26.62 -19.70
CA GLN A 59 7.75 27.13 -18.93
C GLN A 59 7.32 27.64 -17.54
N GLY A 60 8.05 27.26 -16.50
CA GLY A 60 7.82 27.66 -15.11
C GLY A 60 6.56 27.07 -14.46
N LYS A 61 5.71 26.40 -15.22
CA LYS A 61 4.47 25.84 -14.68
C LYS A 61 4.68 24.46 -14.06
N ILE A 62 3.78 24.15 -13.13
CA ILE A 62 3.72 22.85 -12.46
C ILE A 62 2.45 22.14 -12.93
N ARG A 63 2.56 20.86 -13.26
CA ARG A 63 1.43 19.97 -13.48
C ARG A 63 1.40 18.89 -12.41
N ARG A 64 0.18 18.49 -12.08
CA ARG A 64 -0.11 17.55 -11.00
C ARG A 64 -0.95 16.41 -11.57
N TRP A 65 -0.59 15.19 -11.19
CA TRP A 65 -1.36 13.98 -11.38
C TRP A 65 -1.76 13.47 -10.00
N GLU A 66 -3.04 13.31 -9.80
CA GLU A 66 -3.62 12.71 -8.61
C GLU A 66 -4.52 11.57 -9.06
N GLN A 67 -4.21 10.40 -8.60
CA GLN A 67 -4.97 9.21 -8.92
C GLN A 67 -4.88 8.22 -7.77
N LEU A 68 -6.00 7.58 -7.45
CA LEU A 68 -6.00 6.40 -6.60
C LEU A 68 -5.77 5.18 -7.50
N LEU A 69 -4.63 4.53 -7.33
CA LEU A 69 -4.29 3.32 -8.06
C LEU A 69 -4.83 2.13 -7.26
N ASP A 70 -5.68 1.34 -7.89
CA ASP A 70 -6.15 0.07 -7.33
C ASP A 70 -5.29 -1.05 -7.91
N LEU A 71 -4.26 -1.41 -7.16
CA LEU A 71 -3.30 -2.43 -7.53
C LEU A 71 -3.48 -3.61 -6.57
N ASN A 72 -3.72 -4.79 -7.13
CA ASN A 72 -3.83 -6.01 -6.32
C ASN A 72 -2.43 -6.48 -5.86
N LEU A 73 -1.75 -5.62 -5.11
CA LEU A 73 -0.41 -5.88 -4.60
C LEU A 73 -0.45 -6.84 -3.42
N LYS A 74 0.43 -7.84 -3.44
CA LYS A 74 0.64 -8.75 -2.30
C LYS A 74 1.40 -8.03 -1.17
N PRO A 75 1.25 -8.49 0.09
CA PRO A 75 2.05 -7.96 1.20
C PRO A 75 3.55 -8.03 0.90
N ASN A 76 4.20 -6.88 0.81
CA ASN A 76 5.63 -6.75 0.51
C ASN A 76 6.11 -5.31 0.71
N ILE A 77 7.42 -5.12 0.61
CA ILE A 77 8.02 -3.81 0.43
C ILE A 77 8.19 -3.59 -1.07
N TYR A 78 7.69 -2.48 -1.57
CA TYR A 78 7.76 -2.14 -2.99
C TYR A 78 8.63 -0.91 -3.22
N LYS A 79 9.35 -0.94 -4.34
CA LYS A 79 10.00 0.22 -4.92
C LYS A 79 9.09 0.74 -6.04
N ALA A 80 8.55 1.93 -5.86
CA ALA A 80 7.87 2.67 -6.91
C ALA A 80 8.89 3.49 -7.69
N HIS A 81 8.96 3.27 -8.97
CA HIS A 81 9.83 3.98 -9.90
C HIS A 81 8.96 4.81 -10.84
N VAL A 82 9.19 6.11 -10.84
CA VAL A 82 8.53 7.07 -11.74
C VAL A 82 9.53 7.57 -12.74
N ALA A 83 9.23 7.40 -14.01
CA ALA A 83 10.00 7.97 -15.12
C ALA A 83 9.12 8.94 -15.90
N VAL A 84 9.59 10.16 -16.11
CA VAL A 84 8.89 11.20 -16.87
C VAL A 84 9.72 11.55 -18.08
N SER A 85 9.23 11.21 -19.28
CA SER A 85 9.84 11.64 -20.53
C SER A 85 9.41 13.07 -20.83
N THR A 86 10.37 13.91 -21.24
CA THR A 86 10.20 15.35 -21.52
C THR A 86 10.10 15.66 -23.00
N GLY A 87 9.89 14.65 -23.85
CA GLY A 87 9.74 14.88 -25.31
C GLY A 87 11.03 15.17 -26.08
N ASN A 88 12.06 15.69 -25.43
CA ASN A 88 13.41 15.94 -26.05
C ASN A 88 14.36 14.75 -25.81
N GLY A 89 13.85 13.58 -25.47
CA GLY A 89 14.68 12.41 -25.16
C GLY A 89 15.27 12.40 -23.74
N GLN A 90 15.06 13.44 -22.95
CA GLN A 90 15.45 13.44 -21.55
C GLN A 90 14.41 12.71 -20.72
N ILE A 91 14.87 11.89 -19.79
CA ILE A 91 14.04 11.18 -18.82
C ILE A 91 14.46 11.64 -17.44
N VAL A 92 13.47 12.05 -16.64
CA VAL A 92 13.67 12.38 -15.22
C VAL A 92 13.04 11.27 -14.41
N GLU A 93 13.83 10.67 -13.52
CA GLU A 93 13.41 9.53 -12.71
C GLU A 93 13.43 9.85 -11.23
N ASP A 94 12.55 9.20 -10.48
CA ASP A 94 12.51 9.23 -9.02
C ASP A 94 12.07 7.88 -8.48
N ASN A 95 12.55 7.54 -7.29
CA ASN A 95 12.27 6.27 -6.63
C ASN A 95 11.75 6.50 -5.23
N GLN A 96 10.68 5.82 -4.87
CA GLN A 96 10.13 5.83 -3.53
C GLN A 96 9.84 4.41 -3.04
N TYR A 97 10.02 4.18 -1.74
CA TYR A 97 9.72 2.90 -1.13
C TYR A 97 8.44 3.01 -0.29
N PHE A 98 7.62 1.98 -0.34
CA PHE A 98 6.42 1.86 0.48
C PHE A 98 6.16 0.41 0.86
N ILE A 99 5.34 0.22 1.90
CA ILE A 99 5.00 -1.09 2.44
C ILE A 99 3.52 -1.35 2.19
N VAL A 100 3.21 -2.53 1.64
CA VAL A 100 1.85 -3.07 1.58
C VAL A 100 1.70 -4.12 2.67
N PHE A 101 0.79 -3.89 3.62
CA PHE A 101 0.59 -4.78 4.75
C PHE A 101 -0.89 -4.92 5.11
N PRO A 102 -1.42 -6.15 5.28
CA PRO A 102 -2.83 -6.39 5.58
C PRO A 102 -3.13 -6.17 7.07
N PHE A 103 -3.26 -4.91 7.49
CA PHE A 103 -3.50 -4.53 8.88
C PHE A 103 -4.73 -5.17 9.48
N THR A 104 -5.84 -5.21 8.75
CA THR A 104 -7.09 -5.81 9.21
C THR A 104 -6.91 -7.26 9.61
N ASN A 105 -6.20 -8.04 8.80
CA ASN A 105 -5.92 -9.45 9.09
C ASN A 105 -4.97 -9.62 10.28
N ALA A 106 -3.97 -8.74 10.42
CA ALA A 106 -3.04 -8.78 11.53
C ALA A 106 -3.72 -8.45 12.87
N VAL A 107 -4.61 -7.47 12.90
CA VAL A 107 -5.40 -7.13 14.09
C VAL A 107 -6.32 -8.30 14.48
N LEU A 108 -7.00 -8.89 13.50
CA LEU A 108 -7.86 -10.06 13.76
C LEU A 108 -7.07 -11.23 14.35
N LEU A 109 -5.91 -11.55 13.78
CA LEU A 109 -5.03 -12.61 14.26
C LEU A 109 -4.57 -12.34 15.70
N THR A 110 -4.21 -11.10 16.02
CA THR A 110 -3.79 -10.69 17.36
C THR A 110 -4.92 -10.84 18.38
N LEU A 111 -6.14 -10.47 18.00
CA LEU A 111 -7.33 -10.64 18.84
C LEU A 111 -7.59 -12.12 19.14
N VAL A 112 -7.57 -12.98 18.10
CA VAL A 112 -7.77 -14.42 18.27
C VAL A 112 -6.70 -15.02 19.18
N PHE A 113 -5.43 -14.65 18.98
CA PHE A 113 -4.32 -15.14 19.79
C PHE A 113 -4.45 -14.68 21.24
N SER A 114 -4.79 -13.42 21.48
CA SER A 114 -5.05 -12.87 22.82
C SER A 114 -6.20 -13.62 23.53
N PHE A 115 -7.28 -13.92 22.78
CA PHE A 115 -8.42 -14.67 23.30
C PHE A 115 -8.04 -16.11 23.65
N CYS A 116 -7.23 -16.79 22.84
CA CYS A 116 -6.72 -18.12 23.13
C CYS A 116 -5.86 -18.13 24.43
N ILE A 117 -4.98 -17.16 24.60
CA ILE A 117 -4.17 -17.02 25.83
C ILE A 117 -5.07 -16.79 27.03
N PHE A 118 -6.10 -15.96 26.89
CA PHE A 118 -7.08 -15.71 27.93
C PHE A 118 -7.80 -16.99 28.35
N ILE A 119 -8.28 -17.77 27.41
CA ILE A 119 -8.95 -19.08 27.69
C ILE A 119 -8.00 -20.03 28.43
N ILE A 120 -6.77 -20.18 27.98
CA ILE A 120 -5.77 -21.06 28.58
C ILE A 120 -5.49 -20.64 30.03
N LYS A 121 -5.27 -19.33 30.23
CA LYS A 121 -4.98 -18.80 31.58
C LYS A 121 -6.13 -18.95 32.55
N TYR A 122 -7.37 -18.81 32.08
CA TYR A 122 -8.56 -18.87 32.92
C TYR A 122 -9.31 -20.21 32.86
N LYS A 123 -8.77 -21.22 32.17
CA LYS A 123 -9.34 -22.57 32.01
C LYS A 123 -9.90 -23.18 33.31
N LYS A 124 -9.17 -23.02 34.42
CA LYS A 124 -9.60 -23.53 35.76
C LYS A 124 -10.82 -22.80 36.29
N ARG A 125 -10.95 -21.49 36.03
CA ARG A 125 -12.12 -20.69 36.47
C ARG A 125 -13.34 -20.98 35.60
N PHE A 126 -13.13 -21.12 34.27
CA PHE A 126 -14.20 -21.49 33.33
C PHE A 126 -14.80 -22.86 33.63
N LYS A 127 -13.98 -23.87 33.94
CA LYS A 127 -14.49 -25.19 34.36
C LYS A 127 -15.42 -25.10 35.58
N LYS A 128 -15.05 -24.30 36.58
CA LYS A 128 -15.93 -24.13 37.79
C LYS A 128 -17.26 -23.46 37.46
N VAL A 129 -17.26 -22.49 36.55
CA VAL A 129 -18.50 -21.80 36.14
C VAL A 129 -19.42 -22.72 35.34
N ILE A 130 -18.85 -23.48 34.40
CA ILE A 130 -19.60 -24.41 33.55
C ILE A 130 -20.17 -25.57 34.40
N SER A 131 -19.39 -26.13 35.35
CA SER A 131 -19.90 -27.18 36.23
C SER A 131 -21.02 -26.69 37.16
N ALA A 132 -20.92 -25.46 37.67
CA ALA A 132 -21.99 -24.84 38.46
C ALA A 132 -23.27 -24.55 37.67
N PHE A 133 -23.15 -24.34 36.37
CA PHE A 133 -24.30 -24.12 35.48
C PHE A 133 -24.97 -25.44 35.10
N LEU A 134 -24.20 -26.50 34.86
CA LEU A 134 -24.72 -27.82 34.54
C LEU A 134 -25.39 -28.52 35.74
N ASP A 135 -24.84 -28.34 36.96
CA ASP A 135 -25.39 -28.90 38.21
C ASP A 135 -26.74 -28.27 38.58
N LYS A 136 -27.07 -27.08 38.06
CA LYS A 136 -28.32 -26.37 38.29
C LYS A 136 -29.45 -26.81 37.34
N THR A 137 -29.13 -27.51 36.26
CA THR A 137 -30.13 -28.00 35.30
C THR A 137 -30.67 -29.41 35.62
N ASP A 138 -30.02 -30.11 36.55
CA ASP A 138 -30.44 -31.47 36.95
C ASP A 138 -31.36 -31.51 38.22
N THR A 139 -31.83 -30.35 38.70
CA THR A 139 -32.65 -30.26 39.95
C THR A 139 -34.05 -29.71 39.70
N ASP A 140 -34.59 -29.74 38.47
CA ASP A 140 -36.00 -29.43 38.19
C ASP A 140 -36.74 -30.65 37.61
#